data_4a3c4f3d8b77b5a3ad38f9c43e3e32d6
#
_entry.id   4a3c4f3d8b77b5a3ad38f9c43e3e32d6
#
_cell.length_a   1.000
_cell.length_b   1.000
_cell.length_c   1.000
_cell.angle_alpha   90.00
_cell.angle_beta   90.00
_cell.angle_gamma   90.00
#
_symmetry.space_group_name_H-M   'P 1'
#
loop_
_entity.id
_entity.type
_entity.pdbx_description
1 polymer ?
#
loop_
_entity_poly.entity_id
_entity_poly.type
_entity_poly.pdbx_seq_one_letter_code
_entity_poly.pdbx_strand_id
1 'polypeptide(L)'
;MSPGPFAAAERPVPGAALFEVLSATRASAGEIADLQRRRLLRLLQAAQAAPLYHRLLYGRELSSLPLEALPVMGKALLMAHFADSLTRRGITLEGLREFCADASLIGQPHQVGCWAWESSGSTGQPGLFVHDETAMAVYDALEATRRHAPRPWARFFDPLGLSERCAFVGAIGGHFASVVSVQRLRAQQPWLGRNWRCFSILQPTPALVAELDAFAPTVLATYPTAAVMLAGAAQCGRLQCRPREVWTGGETLSPAMRACITQAFGAELRNSYGASEFLPIAWECAHRRLHVNADWVILEAVDAQHRPVPAGRLSHTTLLTNLANHLQPLIRFDIGDRIVLGGERCPCGSALPVVQVQGRCDDMLEVAGRDGAPVTLLPLALSTVLEDEAGVFDFQLRQTGARDLQLLLGPSAPDTATTQTRCRELLAGFAAAQGA
;
A
#
# COMPACT_ATOMS: atom_id res chain seq x y z
N MET A 1 3.11 45.77 13.21
CA MET A 1 3.77 45.08 12.09
C MET A 1 2.74 44.13 11.50
N SER A 2 2.23 44.46 10.32
CA SER A 2 1.22 43.62 9.61
C SER A 2 1.87 42.34 9.13
N PRO A 3 1.22 41.17 9.26
CA PRO A 3 1.74 39.94 8.69
C PRO A 3 1.70 40.05 7.17
N GLY A 4 2.84 39.78 6.54
CA GLY A 4 2.97 39.74 5.10
C GLY A 4 2.07 38.66 4.46
N PRO A 5 1.71 38.82 3.18
CA PRO A 5 0.82 37.88 2.52
C PRO A 5 1.54 36.53 2.37
N PHE A 6 1.11 35.52 3.12
CA PHE A 6 1.40 34.15 2.77
C PHE A 6 0.86 33.94 1.36
N ALA A 7 1.77 33.66 0.42
CA ALA A 7 1.43 33.31 -0.94
C ALA A 7 0.39 32.16 -0.83
N ALA A 8 -0.81 32.41 -1.30
CA ALA A 8 -1.84 31.39 -1.46
C ALA A 8 -1.17 30.25 -2.27
N ALA A 9 -1.15 29.04 -1.72
CA ALA A 9 -0.65 27.89 -2.45
C ALA A 9 -1.39 27.88 -3.80
N GLU A 10 -0.64 28.04 -4.90
CA GLU A 10 -1.22 28.00 -6.23
C GLU A 10 -2.02 26.71 -6.35
N ARG A 11 -3.31 26.84 -6.67
CA ARG A 11 -4.13 25.67 -6.94
C ARG A 11 -3.47 24.89 -8.06
N PRO A 12 -3.28 23.56 -7.91
CA PRO A 12 -2.65 22.79 -8.95
C PRO A 12 -3.42 22.98 -10.25
N VAL A 13 -2.70 23.35 -11.31
CA VAL A 13 -3.30 23.45 -12.64
C VAL A 13 -3.83 22.06 -13.00
N PRO A 14 -5.12 21.90 -13.34
CA PRO A 14 -5.67 20.62 -13.75
C PRO A 14 -4.79 19.99 -14.84
N GLY A 15 -4.29 18.77 -14.61
CA GLY A 15 -3.41 18.07 -15.53
C GLY A 15 -1.90 18.27 -15.32
N ALA A 16 -1.45 19.23 -14.51
CA ALA A 16 -0.01 19.44 -14.26
C ALA A 16 0.64 18.19 -13.64
N ALA A 17 0.01 17.59 -12.63
CA ALA A 17 0.49 16.36 -12.01
C ALA A 17 0.57 15.19 -13.02
N LEU A 18 -0.42 15.07 -13.91
CA LEU A 18 -0.44 14.05 -14.96
C LEU A 18 0.74 14.21 -15.91
N PHE A 19 0.99 15.45 -16.37
CA PHE A 19 2.11 15.75 -17.26
C PHE A 19 3.47 15.49 -16.59
N GLU A 20 3.64 15.88 -15.32
CA GLU A 20 4.87 15.65 -14.55
C GLU A 20 5.14 14.14 -14.39
N VAL A 21 4.11 13.34 -14.06
CA VAL A 21 4.26 11.89 -13.89
C VAL A 21 4.57 11.22 -15.22
N LEU A 22 3.89 11.58 -16.31
CA LEU A 22 4.16 11.06 -17.65
C LEU A 22 5.59 11.34 -18.11
N SER A 23 6.05 12.57 -17.90
CA SER A 23 7.42 12.97 -18.23
C SER A 23 8.45 12.18 -17.44
N ALA A 24 8.24 12.04 -16.13
CA ALA A 24 9.13 11.30 -15.24
C ALA A 24 9.14 9.78 -15.52
N THR A 25 8.08 9.21 -16.08
CA THR A 25 8.01 7.77 -16.42
C THR A 25 9.07 7.36 -17.46
N ARG A 26 9.50 8.29 -18.30
CA ARG A 26 10.52 8.08 -19.34
C ARG A 26 11.88 8.72 -18.99
N ALA A 27 11.99 9.29 -17.81
CA ALA A 27 13.19 9.99 -17.38
C ALA A 27 14.34 9.02 -17.07
N SER A 28 15.56 9.48 -17.22
CA SER A 28 16.75 8.78 -16.77
C SER A 28 16.86 8.75 -15.24
N ALA A 29 17.70 7.90 -14.70
CA ALA A 29 17.94 7.83 -13.25
C ALA A 29 18.44 9.16 -12.68
N GLY A 30 19.27 9.90 -13.43
CA GLY A 30 19.74 11.23 -13.03
C GLY A 30 18.61 12.26 -12.95
N GLU A 31 17.74 12.30 -13.95
CA GLU A 31 16.58 13.18 -13.97
C GLU A 31 15.59 12.87 -12.85
N ILE A 32 15.36 11.57 -12.54
CA ILE A 32 14.53 11.13 -11.40
C ILE A 32 15.13 11.62 -10.08
N ALA A 33 16.45 11.47 -9.90
CA ALA A 33 17.14 11.94 -8.70
C ALA A 33 17.07 13.47 -8.55
N ASP A 34 17.15 14.20 -9.65
CA ASP A 34 16.99 15.66 -9.65
C ASP A 34 15.56 16.09 -9.32
N LEU A 35 14.55 15.40 -9.85
CA LEU A 35 13.16 15.62 -9.51
C LEU A 35 12.91 15.36 -8.02
N GLN A 36 13.39 14.23 -7.51
CA GLN A 36 13.28 13.85 -6.11
C GLN A 36 13.91 14.91 -5.19
N ARG A 37 15.12 15.36 -5.51
CA ARG A 37 15.82 16.41 -4.74
C ARG A 37 15.05 17.73 -4.70
N ARG A 38 14.54 18.18 -5.84
CA ARG A 38 13.74 19.42 -5.90
C ARG A 38 12.44 19.32 -5.11
N ARG A 39 11.75 18.19 -5.20
CA ARG A 39 10.51 17.91 -4.44
C ARG A 39 10.78 17.81 -2.95
N LEU A 40 11.88 17.14 -2.56
CA LEU A 40 12.31 17.09 -1.17
C LEU A 40 12.54 18.47 -0.59
N LEU A 41 13.26 19.35 -1.29
CA LEU A 41 13.47 20.74 -0.83
C LEU A 41 12.14 21.48 -0.63
N ARG A 42 11.18 21.34 -1.55
CA ARG A 42 9.84 21.93 -1.38
C ARG A 42 9.09 21.37 -0.17
N LEU A 43 9.15 20.06 0.02
CA LEU A 43 8.56 19.41 1.19
C LEU A 43 9.16 19.92 2.50
N LEU A 44 10.50 20.01 2.58
CA LEU A 44 11.22 20.50 3.75
C LEU A 44 10.87 21.98 4.04
N GLN A 45 10.76 22.82 3.01
CA GLN A 45 10.28 24.20 3.15
C GLN A 45 8.85 24.27 3.67
N ALA A 46 7.94 23.45 3.13
CA ALA A 46 6.56 23.40 3.61
C ALA A 46 6.49 22.92 5.06
N ALA A 47 7.27 21.90 5.41
CA ALA A 47 7.28 21.28 6.75
C ALA A 47 7.74 22.25 7.85
N GLN A 48 8.45 23.32 7.52
CA GLN A 48 8.81 24.38 8.49
C GLN A 48 7.58 25.08 9.10
N ALA A 49 6.45 25.07 8.39
CA ALA A 49 5.20 25.61 8.91
C ALA A 49 4.51 24.69 9.96
N ALA A 50 4.92 23.43 10.06
CA ALA A 50 4.37 22.48 11.03
C ALA A 50 5.14 22.56 12.37
N PRO A 51 4.47 22.89 13.48
CA PRO A 51 5.12 23.08 14.79
C PRO A 51 5.92 21.86 15.27
N LEU A 52 5.51 20.66 14.88
CA LEU A 52 6.20 19.41 15.23
C LEU A 52 7.66 19.41 14.73
N TYR A 53 7.88 19.75 13.45
CA TYR A 53 9.22 19.76 12.89
C TYR A 53 10.10 20.87 13.47
N HIS A 54 9.50 22.01 13.77
CA HIS A 54 10.23 23.10 14.46
C HIS A 54 10.76 22.64 15.85
N ARG A 55 9.95 21.89 16.60
CA ARG A 55 10.38 21.33 17.90
C ARG A 55 11.44 20.22 17.74
N LEU A 56 11.22 19.27 16.83
CA LEU A 56 12.13 18.13 16.63
C LEU A 56 13.56 18.58 16.23
N LEU A 57 13.68 19.74 15.60
CA LEU A 57 14.96 20.25 15.10
C LEU A 57 15.55 21.35 15.96
N TYR A 58 14.97 21.66 17.12
CA TYR A 58 15.45 22.72 18.01
C TYR A 58 15.64 24.05 17.28
N GLY A 59 14.74 24.38 16.33
CA GLY A 59 14.82 25.62 15.54
C GLY A 59 15.84 25.62 14.39
N ARG A 60 16.51 24.50 14.09
CA ARG A 60 17.36 24.40 12.90
C ARG A 60 16.51 24.44 11.63
N GLU A 61 17.06 24.99 10.57
CA GLU A 61 16.41 24.99 9.28
C GLU A 61 16.45 23.59 8.66
N LEU A 62 15.26 23.02 8.36
CA LEU A 62 15.10 21.69 7.77
C LEU A 62 15.86 21.53 6.46
N SER A 63 15.78 22.55 5.60
CA SER A 63 16.40 22.53 4.26
C SER A 63 17.92 22.53 4.28
N SER A 64 18.54 22.84 5.43
CA SER A 64 20.01 22.84 5.59
C SER A 64 20.60 21.48 5.96
N LEU A 65 19.74 20.48 6.30
CA LEU A 65 20.17 19.18 6.75
C LEU A 65 20.02 18.11 5.66
N PRO A 66 20.95 17.17 5.55
CA PRO A 66 20.75 15.99 4.73
C PRO A 66 19.59 15.14 5.29
N LEU A 67 18.88 14.40 4.42
CA LEU A 67 17.70 13.63 4.81
C LEU A 67 18.02 12.67 5.97
N GLU A 68 19.14 12.00 5.94
CA GLU A 68 19.58 10.99 6.91
C GLU A 68 19.84 11.59 8.31
N ALA A 69 20.07 12.89 8.39
CA ALA A 69 20.24 13.61 9.66
C ALA A 69 18.91 14.06 10.28
N LEU A 70 17.80 13.93 9.56
CA LEU A 70 16.48 14.26 10.08
C LEU A 70 15.98 13.12 11.00
N PRO A 71 15.22 13.47 12.05
CA PRO A 71 14.71 12.47 12.98
C PRO A 71 13.73 11.50 12.30
N VAL A 72 13.76 10.25 12.75
CA VAL A 72 12.77 9.26 12.36
C VAL A 72 11.46 9.51 13.11
N MET A 73 10.35 9.47 12.39
CA MET A 73 9.02 9.64 12.94
C MET A 73 8.26 8.32 12.84
N GLY A 74 7.59 7.93 13.92
CA GLY A 74 6.70 6.78 13.93
C GLY A 74 5.24 7.19 14.21
N LYS A 75 4.33 6.25 14.02
CA LYS A 75 2.88 6.45 14.19
C LYS A 75 2.51 6.99 15.57
N ALA A 76 3.10 6.48 16.63
CA ALA A 76 2.81 6.92 17.99
C ALA A 76 3.14 8.41 18.18
N LEU A 77 4.31 8.87 17.72
CA LEU A 77 4.71 10.26 17.79
C LEU A 77 3.80 11.16 16.94
N LEU A 78 3.46 10.71 15.72
CA LEU A 78 2.54 11.44 14.84
C LEU A 78 1.17 11.63 15.49
N MET A 79 0.59 10.58 16.07
CA MET A 79 -0.74 10.65 16.70
C MET A 79 -0.73 11.49 17.97
N ALA A 80 0.34 11.40 18.77
CA ALA A 80 0.49 12.24 19.98
C ALA A 80 0.59 13.74 19.68
N HIS A 81 1.08 14.10 18.50
CA HIS A 81 1.29 15.49 18.04
C HIS A 81 0.57 15.79 16.73
N PHE A 82 -0.61 15.18 16.53
CA PHE A 82 -1.30 15.22 15.24
C PHE A 82 -1.51 16.63 14.70
N ALA A 83 -2.12 17.53 15.48
CA ALA A 83 -2.37 18.90 15.03
C ALA A 83 -1.10 19.69 14.74
N ASP A 84 -0.02 19.40 15.45
CA ASP A 84 1.30 20.03 15.26
C ASP A 84 2.07 19.46 14.07
N SER A 85 1.68 18.29 13.56
CA SER A 85 2.26 17.71 12.35
C SER A 85 1.73 18.35 11.06
N LEU A 86 0.69 19.17 11.15
CA LEU A 86 0.04 19.79 10.02
C LEU A 86 0.62 21.20 9.74
N THR A 87 0.77 21.51 8.47
CA THR A 87 1.21 22.84 8.01
C THR A 87 0.07 23.88 8.03
N ARG A 88 -1.17 23.41 8.17
CA ARG A 88 -2.41 24.20 8.20
C ARG A 88 -3.14 24.00 9.53
N ARG A 89 -3.63 25.09 10.10
CA ARG A 89 -4.40 25.09 11.34
C ARG A 89 -5.87 24.72 11.08
N GLY A 90 -6.59 24.32 12.13
CA GLY A 90 -8.04 24.09 12.09
C GLY A 90 -8.45 22.62 11.84
N ILE A 91 -7.49 21.73 11.61
CA ILE A 91 -7.73 20.28 11.54
C ILE A 91 -7.30 19.67 12.88
N THR A 92 -8.24 19.04 13.58
CA THR A 92 -7.98 18.37 14.86
C THR A 92 -8.12 16.88 14.74
N LEU A 93 -7.41 16.13 15.60
CA LEU A 93 -7.50 14.68 15.62
C LEU A 93 -8.91 14.20 15.98
N GLU A 94 -9.58 14.89 16.92
CA GLU A 94 -10.94 14.59 17.35
C GLU A 94 -11.94 14.80 16.20
N GLY A 95 -11.93 15.98 15.56
CA GLY A 95 -12.81 16.26 14.42
C GLY A 95 -12.61 15.33 13.24
N LEU A 96 -11.37 14.84 13.00
CA LEU A 96 -11.14 13.82 11.98
C LEU A 96 -11.64 12.44 12.40
N ARG A 97 -11.53 12.08 13.68
CA ARG A 97 -12.12 10.82 14.17
C ARG A 97 -13.63 10.81 14.03
N GLU A 98 -14.29 11.92 14.37
CA GLU A 98 -15.73 12.09 14.16
C GLU A 98 -16.10 12.00 12.67
N PHE A 99 -15.33 12.66 11.80
CA PHE A 99 -15.51 12.58 10.35
C PHE A 99 -15.32 11.15 9.83
N CYS A 100 -14.28 10.44 10.26
CA CYS A 100 -14.00 9.07 9.83
C CYS A 100 -14.98 8.04 10.43
N ALA A 101 -15.66 8.37 11.53
CA ALA A 101 -16.70 7.51 12.11
C ALA A 101 -17.99 7.50 11.29
N ASP A 102 -18.21 8.52 10.45
CA ASP A 102 -19.40 8.62 9.59
C ASP A 102 -19.12 8.00 8.20
N ALA A 103 -19.61 6.78 7.99
CA ALA A 103 -19.46 6.07 6.73
C ALA A 103 -20.11 6.79 5.51
N SER A 104 -21.07 7.69 5.74
CA SER A 104 -21.69 8.46 4.66
C SER A 104 -20.77 9.52 4.06
N LEU A 105 -19.71 9.89 4.78
CA LEU A 105 -18.69 10.86 4.36
C LEU A 105 -17.50 10.22 3.63
N ILE A 106 -17.48 8.90 3.44
CA ILE A 106 -16.40 8.23 2.73
C ILE A 106 -16.26 8.79 1.30
N GLY A 107 -15.05 9.26 0.98
CA GLY A 107 -14.75 9.88 -0.32
C GLY A 107 -15.13 11.37 -0.41
N GLN A 108 -15.84 11.92 0.58
CA GLN A 108 -16.08 13.36 0.66
C GLN A 108 -14.83 14.09 1.19
N PRO A 109 -14.61 15.34 0.78
CA PRO A 109 -13.56 16.16 1.37
C PRO A 109 -13.96 16.57 2.79
N HIS A 110 -12.98 16.62 3.69
CA HIS A 110 -13.15 17.27 4.98
C HIS A 110 -13.41 18.78 4.79
N GLN A 111 -14.03 19.45 5.80
CA GLN A 111 -14.43 20.86 5.74
C GLN A 111 -13.36 21.86 5.25
N VAL A 112 -12.08 21.53 5.33
CA VAL A 112 -10.96 22.37 4.87
C VAL A 112 -10.41 21.96 3.48
N GLY A 113 -11.15 21.19 2.70
CA GLY A 113 -10.78 20.79 1.34
C GLY A 113 -9.64 19.78 1.28
N CYS A 114 -9.63 18.84 2.19
CA CYS A 114 -8.68 17.73 2.21
C CYS A 114 -9.41 16.41 2.42
N TRP A 115 -8.74 15.30 2.11
CA TRP A 115 -9.24 13.96 2.35
C TRP A 115 -8.48 13.33 3.49
N ALA A 116 -9.18 12.53 4.29
CA ALA A 116 -8.60 11.80 5.38
C ALA A 116 -8.91 10.31 5.25
N TRP A 117 -7.96 9.50 5.68
CA TRP A 117 -8.16 8.07 5.85
C TRP A 117 -7.37 7.53 7.03
N GLU A 118 -7.74 6.34 7.44
CA GLU A 118 -7.12 5.64 8.55
C GLU A 118 -6.36 4.41 8.07
N SER A 119 -5.30 4.06 8.77
CA SER A 119 -4.62 2.79 8.59
C SER A 119 -5.43 1.65 9.23
N SER A 120 -5.21 0.41 8.78
CA SER A 120 -5.93 -0.79 9.25
C SER A 120 -5.78 -1.13 10.74
N GLY A 121 -4.90 -0.43 11.46
CA GLY A 121 -4.81 -0.55 12.92
C GLY A 121 -4.23 -1.88 13.44
N SER A 122 -3.48 -2.63 12.64
CA SER A 122 -2.85 -3.90 13.03
C SER A 122 -2.03 -3.82 14.33
N THR A 123 -1.59 -2.62 14.73
CA THR A 123 -0.81 -2.34 15.95
C THR A 123 -1.62 -1.72 17.09
N GLY A 124 -2.95 -1.82 17.07
CA GLY A 124 -3.85 -1.42 18.17
C GLY A 124 -4.57 -0.08 17.95
N GLN A 125 -3.91 1.02 17.59
CA GLN A 125 -4.58 2.29 17.26
C GLN A 125 -4.38 2.63 15.78
N PRO A 126 -5.46 2.91 15.01
CA PRO A 126 -5.34 3.39 13.63
C PRO A 126 -4.57 4.72 13.57
N GLY A 127 -3.67 4.84 12.59
CA GLY A 127 -3.10 6.13 12.23
C GLY A 127 -4.08 6.88 11.34
N LEU A 128 -4.21 8.20 11.53
CA LEU A 128 -4.98 9.09 10.66
C LEU A 128 -4.04 9.89 9.78
N PHE A 129 -4.33 9.89 8.49
CA PHE A 129 -3.54 10.59 7.48
C PHE A 129 -4.43 11.54 6.70
N VAL A 130 -3.93 12.76 6.48
CA VAL A 130 -4.64 13.84 5.80
C VAL A 130 -3.89 14.23 4.55
N HIS A 131 -4.60 14.35 3.43
CA HIS A 131 -4.04 14.66 2.13
C HIS A 131 -4.78 15.82 1.48
N ASP A 132 -4.04 16.76 0.91
CA ASP A 132 -4.64 17.88 0.17
C ASP A 132 -4.92 17.53 -1.30
N GLU A 133 -5.52 18.45 -2.02
CA GLU A 133 -5.85 18.30 -3.44
C GLU A 133 -4.61 18.03 -4.31
N THR A 134 -3.46 18.59 -3.93
CA THR A 134 -2.20 18.42 -4.67
C THR A 134 -1.71 16.96 -4.54
N ALA A 135 -1.68 16.44 -3.31
CA ALA A 135 -1.31 15.05 -3.05
C ALA A 135 -2.25 14.08 -3.78
N MET A 136 -3.56 14.33 -3.71
CA MET A 136 -4.55 13.49 -4.39
C MET A 136 -4.40 13.52 -5.91
N ALA A 137 -4.12 14.68 -6.52
CA ALA A 137 -3.87 14.80 -7.95
C ALA A 137 -2.62 14.01 -8.40
N VAL A 138 -1.58 14.00 -7.56
CA VAL A 138 -0.38 13.18 -7.81
C VAL A 138 -0.70 11.69 -7.73
N TYR A 139 -1.44 11.25 -6.71
CA TYR A 139 -1.82 9.84 -6.57
C TYR A 139 -2.68 9.39 -7.75
N ASP A 140 -3.66 10.18 -8.18
CA ASP A 140 -4.47 9.88 -9.36
C ASP A 140 -3.62 9.78 -10.63
N ALA A 141 -2.66 10.68 -10.81
CA ALA A 141 -1.78 10.67 -11.97
C ALA A 141 -0.88 9.42 -11.99
N LEU A 142 -0.33 9.03 -10.83
CA LEU A 142 0.48 7.82 -10.69
C LEU A 142 -0.35 6.56 -10.99
N GLU A 143 -1.54 6.47 -10.41
CA GLU A 143 -2.49 5.37 -10.65
C GLU A 143 -2.89 5.25 -12.12
N ALA A 144 -3.21 6.37 -12.74
CA ALA A 144 -3.69 6.39 -14.13
C ALA A 144 -2.60 6.06 -15.15
N THR A 145 -1.30 6.42 -14.87
CA THR A 145 -0.26 6.39 -15.90
C THR A 145 0.80 5.34 -15.69
N ARG A 146 1.12 4.96 -14.46
CA ARG A 146 2.20 4.02 -14.15
C ARG A 146 1.73 2.60 -13.96
N ARG A 147 0.44 2.40 -13.77
CA ARG A 147 -0.12 1.07 -13.86
C ARG A 147 0.10 0.55 -15.27
N HIS A 148 0.93 -0.48 -15.41
CA HIS A 148 1.15 -1.09 -16.72
C HIS A 148 -0.17 -1.61 -17.28
N ALA A 149 -0.61 -1.06 -18.41
CA ALA A 149 -1.83 -1.52 -19.06
C ALA A 149 -1.57 -2.90 -19.69
N PRO A 150 -2.17 -3.98 -19.16
CA PRO A 150 -1.94 -5.32 -19.70
C PRO A 150 -2.51 -5.48 -21.09
N ARG A 151 -3.41 -4.59 -21.50
CA ARG A 151 -4.09 -4.60 -22.81
C ARG A 151 -3.95 -3.23 -23.52
N PRO A 152 -2.75 -2.90 -24.04
CA PRO A 152 -2.49 -1.57 -24.61
C PRO A 152 -3.40 -1.23 -25.80
N TRP A 153 -3.72 -2.21 -26.64
CA TRP A 153 -4.64 -2.01 -27.78
C TRP A 153 -6.07 -1.72 -27.33
N ALA A 154 -6.57 -2.38 -26.30
CA ALA A 154 -7.90 -2.06 -25.75
C ALA A 154 -7.93 -0.60 -25.21
N ARG A 155 -6.86 -0.16 -24.55
CA ARG A 155 -6.70 1.22 -24.07
C ARG A 155 -6.58 2.23 -25.21
N PHE A 156 -6.03 1.85 -26.34
CA PHE A 156 -5.98 2.71 -27.52
C PHE A 156 -7.37 3.00 -28.08
N PHE A 157 -8.27 1.99 -28.11
CA PHE A 157 -9.64 2.15 -28.59
C PHE A 157 -10.62 2.67 -27.52
N ASP A 158 -10.28 2.54 -26.25
CA ASP A 158 -11.05 3.06 -25.11
C ASP A 158 -10.11 3.77 -24.12
N PRO A 159 -9.58 4.94 -24.50
CA PRO A 159 -8.59 5.65 -23.69
C PRO A 159 -9.14 6.13 -22.34
N LEU A 160 -10.44 6.35 -22.25
CA LEU A 160 -11.12 6.77 -21.03
C LEU A 160 -11.65 5.58 -20.20
N GLY A 161 -11.53 4.33 -20.70
CA GLY A 161 -12.00 3.14 -20.01
C GLY A 161 -13.51 3.08 -19.80
N LEU A 162 -14.28 3.69 -20.71
CA LEU A 162 -15.74 3.76 -20.58
C LEU A 162 -16.43 2.41 -20.75
N SER A 163 -15.81 1.47 -21.43
CA SER A 163 -16.30 0.09 -21.58
C SER A 163 -15.90 -0.81 -20.40
N GLU A 164 -14.98 -0.37 -19.53
CA GLU A 164 -14.52 -1.16 -18.40
C GLU A 164 -15.47 -1.04 -17.21
N ARG A 165 -15.75 -2.17 -16.58
CA ARG A 165 -16.47 -2.24 -15.32
C ARG A 165 -15.50 -2.69 -14.23
N CYS A 166 -15.16 -1.79 -13.32
CA CYS A 166 -14.21 -2.02 -12.25
C CYS A 166 -14.94 -2.35 -10.94
N ALA A 167 -14.76 -3.55 -10.44
CA ALA A 167 -15.18 -3.94 -9.10
C ALA A 167 -14.00 -3.80 -8.13
N PHE A 168 -14.15 -2.95 -7.12
CA PHE A 168 -13.27 -2.96 -5.96
C PHE A 168 -13.89 -3.81 -4.85
N VAL A 169 -13.26 -4.92 -4.49
CA VAL A 169 -13.71 -5.78 -3.39
C VAL A 169 -12.77 -5.57 -2.20
N GLY A 170 -13.30 -5.07 -1.09
CA GLY A 170 -12.49 -4.77 0.09
C GLY A 170 -13.32 -4.43 1.33
N ALA A 171 -12.65 -4.03 2.40
CA ALA A 171 -13.30 -3.50 3.59
C ALA A 171 -13.83 -2.08 3.28
N ILE A 172 -15.13 -1.94 3.03
CA ILE A 172 -15.73 -0.67 2.56
C ILE A 172 -16.47 0.11 3.66
N GLY A 173 -16.50 -0.41 4.89
CA GLY A 173 -17.24 0.20 6.02
C GLY A 173 -16.46 1.27 6.80
N GLY A 174 -15.26 1.65 6.38
CA GLY A 174 -14.43 2.65 7.04
C GLY A 174 -13.70 3.55 6.04
N HIS A 175 -13.10 4.62 6.53
CA HIS A 175 -12.33 5.57 5.74
C HIS A 175 -10.93 5.02 5.40
N PHE A 176 -10.85 3.85 4.76
CA PHE A 176 -9.59 3.28 4.29
C PHE A 176 -9.14 3.92 2.98
N ALA A 177 -7.84 4.09 2.78
CA ALA A 177 -7.26 4.84 1.67
C ALA A 177 -7.81 4.42 0.28
N SER A 178 -7.91 3.13 0.00
CA SER A 178 -8.43 2.60 -1.27
C SER A 178 -9.90 2.94 -1.48
N VAL A 179 -10.74 2.79 -0.45
CA VAL A 179 -12.17 3.08 -0.52
C VAL A 179 -12.41 4.57 -0.70
N VAL A 180 -11.73 5.40 0.11
CA VAL A 180 -11.80 6.87 0.00
C VAL A 180 -11.42 7.32 -1.40
N SER A 181 -10.34 6.78 -1.98
CA SER A 181 -9.89 7.12 -3.33
C SER A 181 -10.92 6.75 -4.40
N VAL A 182 -11.50 5.55 -4.35
CA VAL A 182 -12.52 5.12 -5.31
C VAL A 182 -13.79 5.96 -5.18
N GLN A 183 -14.29 6.17 -3.96
CA GLN A 183 -15.52 6.95 -3.74
C GLN A 183 -15.35 8.43 -4.12
N ARG A 184 -14.17 9.01 -3.84
CA ARG A 184 -13.82 10.36 -4.29
C ARG A 184 -13.84 10.48 -5.81
N LEU A 185 -13.18 9.55 -6.53
CA LEU A 185 -13.19 9.53 -7.98
C LEU A 185 -14.61 9.44 -8.54
N ARG A 186 -15.45 8.59 -7.94
CA ARG A 186 -16.87 8.46 -8.35
C ARG A 186 -17.67 9.75 -8.13
N ALA A 187 -17.40 10.46 -7.03
CA ALA A 187 -18.04 11.74 -6.73
C ALA A 187 -17.59 12.85 -7.67
N GLN A 188 -16.30 12.92 -8.00
CA GLN A 188 -15.73 13.93 -8.88
C GLN A 188 -15.98 13.66 -10.36
N GLN A 189 -16.18 12.40 -10.74
CA GLN A 189 -16.37 11.95 -12.12
C GLN A 189 -17.62 11.07 -12.24
N PRO A 190 -18.82 11.66 -12.27
CA PRO A 190 -20.10 10.90 -12.24
C PRO A 190 -20.24 9.86 -13.35
N TRP A 191 -19.59 10.06 -14.51
CA TRP A 191 -19.60 9.08 -15.61
C TRP A 191 -18.85 7.78 -15.24
N LEU A 192 -17.84 7.83 -14.35
CA LEU A 192 -17.17 6.65 -13.81
C LEU A 192 -18.04 5.93 -12.75
N GLY A 193 -18.97 6.63 -12.12
CA GLY A 193 -19.78 6.10 -11.03
C GLY A 193 -20.62 4.87 -11.39
N ARG A 194 -20.98 4.72 -12.67
CA ARG A 194 -21.68 3.52 -13.19
C ARG A 194 -20.74 2.34 -13.41
N ASN A 195 -19.50 2.63 -13.76
CA ASN A 195 -18.50 1.65 -14.16
C ASN A 195 -17.56 1.22 -13.03
N TRP A 196 -17.56 1.96 -11.92
CA TRP A 196 -16.77 1.65 -10.74
C TRP A 196 -17.69 1.39 -9.55
N ARG A 197 -17.62 0.19 -8.96
CA ARG A 197 -18.40 -0.20 -7.78
C ARG A 197 -17.51 -0.80 -6.71
N CYS A 198 -17.85 -0.49 -5.44
CA CYS A 198 -17.25 -1.09 -4.28
C CYS A 198 -18.17 -2.19 -3.74
N PHE A 199 -17.57 -3.31 -3.38
CA PHE A 199 -18.24 -4.49 -2.82
C PHE A 199 -17.59 -4.83 -1.49
N SER A 200 -18.39 -5.10 -0.47
CA SER A 200 -17.89 -5.44 0.85
C SER A 200 -17.36 -6.87 0.90
N ILE A 201 -16.11 -7.04 1.33
CA ILE A 201 -15.58 -8.36 1.63
C ILE A 201 -16.17 -8.93 2.95
N LEU A 202 -16.78 -8.08 3.77
CA LEU A 202 -17.36 -8.48 5.05
C LEU A 202 -18.75 -9.12 4.92
N GLN A 203 -19.37 -9.08 3.73
CA GLN A 203 -20.62 -9.77 3.48
C GLN A 203 -20.38 -11.27 3.24
N PRO A 204 -21.41 -12.12 3.42
CA PRO A 204 -21.31 -13.54 3.11
C PRO A 204 -20.87 -13.78 1.67
N THR A 205 -19.92 -14.70 1.46
CA THR A 205 -19.38 -15.03 0.13
C THR A 205 -20.45 -15.29 -0.94
N PRO A 206 -21.55 -16.02 -0.67
CA PRO A 206 -22.59 -16.21 -1.69
C PRO A 206 -23.25 -14.89 -2.15
N ALA A 207 -23.44 -13.94 -1.24
CA ALA A 207 -24.00 -12.63 -1.58
C ALA A 207 -23.02 -11.80 -2.42
N LEU A 208 -21.75 -11.78 -2.03
CA LEU A 208 -20.68 -11.12 -2.78
C LEU A 208 -20.58 -11.67 -4.22
N VAL A 209 -20.61 -13.00 -4.35
CA VAL A 209 -20.56 -13.69 -5.64
C VAL A 209 -21.77 -13.30 -6.53
N ALA A 210 -22.98 -13.32 -5.97
CA ALA A 210 -24.18 -12.91 -6.72
C ALA A 210 -24.12 -11.46 -7.20
N GLU A 211 -23.63 -10.55 -6.36
CA GLU A 211 -23.46 -9.13 -6.72
C GLU A 211 -22.38 -8.93 -7.80
N LEU A 212 -21.27 -9.68 -7.72
CA LEU A 212 -20.21 -9.63 -8.73
C LEU A 212 -20.69 -10.19 -10.07
N ASP A 213 -21.44 -11.28 -10.08
CA ASP A 213 -22.02 -11.85 -11.29
C ASP A 213 -23.01 -10.89 -11.94
N ALA A 214 -23.88 -10.26 -11.15
CA ALA A 214 -24.83 -9.25 -11.64
C ALA A 214 -24.12 -8.00 -12.21
N PHE A 215 -23.01 -7.60 -11.62
CA PHE A 215 -22.19 -6.47 -12.09
C PHE A 215 -21.34 -6.85 -13.31
N ALA A 216 -20.91 -8.10 -13.41
CA ALA A 216 -20.05 -8.66 -14.45
C ALA A 216 -18.79 -7.80 -14.70
N PRO A 217 -17.88 -7.66 -13.73
CA PRO A 217 -16.71 -6.80 -13.85
C PRO A 217 -15.75 -7.27 -14.94
N THR A 218 -15.16 -6.32 -15.66
CA THR A 218 -14.04 -6.56 -16.58
C THR A 218 -12.70 -6.45 -15.86
N VAL A 219 -12.67 -5.66 -14.77
CA VAL A 219 -11.52 -5.48 -13.89
C VAL A 219 -11.95 -5.76 -12.45
N LEU A 220 -11.19 -6.60 -11.77
CA LEU A 220 -11.34 -6.91 -10.35
C LEU A 220 -10.15 -6.36 -9.58
N ALA A 221 -10.38 -5.37 -8.72
CA ALA A 221 -9.36 -4.84 -7.80
C ALA A 221 -9.65 -5.32 -6.39
N THR A 222 -8.68 -5.96 -5.72
CA THR A 222 -8.90 -6.55 -4.39
C THR A 222 -7.58 -6.91 -3.71
N TYR A 223 -7.67 -7.45 -2.48
CA TYR A 223 -6.53 -8.04 -1.78
C TYR A 223 -6.16 -9.41 -2.37
N PRO A 224 -4.89 -9.83 -2.32
CA PRO A 224 -4.47 -11.16 -2.75
C PRO A 224 -5.29 -12.30 -2.17
N THR A 225 -5.53 -12.30 -0.85
CA THR A 225 -6.33 -13.34 -0.17
C THR A 225 -7.78 -13.38 -0.66
N ALA A 226 -8.40 -12.21 -0.86
CA ALA A 226 -9.74 -12.10 -1.41
C ALA A 226 -9.81 -12.59 -2.88
N ALA A 227 -8.78 -12.29 -3.68
CA ALA A 227 -8.68 -12.78 -5.05
C ALA A 227 -8.60 -14.33 -5.10
N VAL A 228 -7.84 -14.94 -4.18
CA VAL A 228 -7.76 -16.41 -4.05
C VAL A 228 -9.12 -17.00 -3.65
N MET A 229 -9.82 -16.40 -2.67
CA MET A 229 -11.17 -16.81 -2.28
C MET A 229 -12.14 -16.78 -3.48
N LEU A 230 -12.13 -15.70 -4.26
CA LEU A 230 -12.97 -15.56 -5.45
C LEU A 230 -12.53 -16.51 -6.58
N ALA A 231 -11.22 -16.78 -6.71
CA ALA A 231 -10.68 -17.77 -7.64
C ALA A 231 -11.21 -19.18 -7.32
N GLY A 232 -11.22 -19.56 -6.04
CA GLY A 232 -11.82 -20.82 -5.58
C GLY A 232 -13.33 -20.91 -5.89
N ALA A 233 -14.07 -19.81 -5.71
CA ALA A 233 -15.48 -19.75 -6.10
C ALA A 233 -15.67 -19.92 -7.62
N ALA A 234 -14.78 -19.34 -8.43
CA ALA A 234 -14.81 -19.47 -9.89
C ALA A 234 -14.47 -20.88 -10.36
N GLN A 235 -13.49 -21.55 -9.73
CA GLN A 235 -13.10 -22.92 -10.03
C GLN A 235 -14.23 -23.92 -9.68
N CYS A 236 -14.95 -23.66 -8.58
CA CYS A 236 -16.14 -24.48 -8.21
C CYS A 236 -17.40 -24.12 -8.99
N GLY A 237 -17.34 -23.23 -9.98
CA GLY A 237 -18.48 -22.81 -10.80
C GLY A 237 -19.50 -21.94 -10.06
N ARG A 238 -19.20 -21.47 -8.85
CA ARG A 238 -20.10 -20.58 -8.08
C ARG A 238 -20.04 -19.14 -8.59
N LEU A 239 -18.86 -18.65 -8.97
CA LEU A 239 -18.66 -17.33 -9.58
C LEU A 239 -18.57 -17.49 -11.09
N GLN A 240 -19.47 -16.80 -11.82
CA GLN A 240 -19.58 -16.89 -13.28
C GLN A 240 -18.85 -15.76 -14.01
N CYS A 241 -18.72 -14.58 -13.40
CA CYS A 241 -18.03 -13.45 -14.02
C CYS A 241 -16.57 -13.79 -14.34
N ARG A 242 -16.08 -13.23 -15.43
CA ARG A 242 -14.73 -13.48 -15.94
C ARG A 242 -14.03 -12.13 -16.15
N PRO A 243 -13.42 -11.57 -15.10
CA PRO A 243 -12.61 -10.38 -15.25
C PRO A 243 -11.45 -10.65 -16.22
N ARG A 244 -11.11 -9.65 -17.02
CA ARG A 244 -9.98 -9.70 -17.94
C ARG A 244 -8.68 -9.30 -17.27
N GLU A 245 -8.81 -8.51 -16.20
CA GLU A 245 -7.70 -8.02 -15.39
C GLU A 245 -8.03 -8.20 -13.90
N VAL A 246 -7.04 -8.60 -13.13
CA VAL A 246 -7.08 -8.64 -11.67
C VAL A 246 -5.97 -7.74 -11.14
N TRP A 247 -6.33 -6.78 -10.28
CA TRP A 247 -5.40 -5.88 -9.62
C TRP A 247 -5.36 -6.19 -8.14
N THR A 248 -4.17 -6.53 -7.63
CA THR A 248 -3.98 -6.84 -6.22
C THR A 248 -3.12 -5.80 -5.53
N GLY A 249 -3.32 -5.63 -4.23
CA GLY A 249 -2.51 -4.74 -3.39
C GLY A 249 -2.96 -4.83 -1.93
N GLY A 250 -2.22 -4.16 -1.05
CA GLY A 250 -2.53 -4.11 0.39
C GLY A 250 -2.06 -5.32 1.20
N GLU A 251 -1.70 -6.41 0.54
CA GLU A 251 -1.15 -7.62 1.13
C GLU A 251 -0.03 -8.17 0.26
N THR A 252 0.73 -9.12 0.78
CA THR A 252 1.77 -9.80 0.00
C THR A 252 1.14 -10.79 -0.97
N LEU A 253 1.51 -10.70 -2.24
CA LEU A 253 1.10 -11.65 -3.29
C LEU A 253 2.19 -12.70 -3.49
N SER A 254 1.95 -13.93 -3.02
CA SER A 254 2.87 -15.04 -3.25
C SER A 254 2.80 -15.59 -4.69
N PRO A 255 3.84 -16.32 -5.15
CA PRO A 255 3.81 -17.02 -6.43
C PRO A 255 2.63 -17.98 -6.56
N ALA A 256 2.30 -18.73 -5.50
CA ALA A 256 1.17 -19.66 -5.48
C ALA A 256 -0.19 -18.95 -5.61
N MET A 257 -0.40 -17.86 -4.86
CA MET A 257 -1.60 -17.03 -4.99
C MET A 257 -1.75 -16.52 -6.42
N ARG A 258 -0.66 -16.00 -7.00
CA ARG A 258 -0.65 -15.54 -8.39
C ARG A 258 -1.05 -16.64 -9.35
N ALA A 259 -0.47 -17.84 -9.22
CA ALA A 259 -0.79 -18.99 -10.07
C ALA A 259 -2.26 -19.38 -9.93
N CYS A 260 -2.76 -19.50 -8.71
CA CYS A 260 -4.16 -19.81 -8.40
C CYS A 260 -5.13 -18.81 -9.06
N ILE A 261 -4.89 -17.51 -8.89
CA ILE A 261 -5.74 -16.44 -9.43
C ILE A 261 -5.71 -16.44 -10.97
N THR A 262 -4.53 -16.50 -11.57
CA THR A 262 -4.39 -16.48 -13.02
C THR A 262 -4.97 -17.72 -13.68
N GLN A 263 -4.82 -18.89 -13.06
CA GLN A 263 -5.42 -20.13 -13.56
C GLN A 263 -6.95 -20.08 -13.50
N ALA A 264 -7.52 -19.59 -12.40
CA ALA A 264 -8.97 -19.56 -12.20
C ALA A 264 -9.69 -18.59 -13.15
N PHE A 265 -9.13 -17.40 -13.35
CA PHE A 265 -9.77 -16.34 -14.15
C PHE A 265 -9.29 -16.29 -15.59
N GLY A 266 -8.14 -16.84 -15.94
CA GLY A 266 -7.51 -16.62 -17.22
C GLY A 266 -7.14 -15.15 -17.47
N ALA A 267 -7.03 -14.36 -16.39
CA ALA A 267 -6.89 -12.92 -16.42
C ALA A 267 -5.42 -12.48 -16.31
N GLU A 268 -5.14 -11.28 -16.84
CA GLU A 268 -3.88 -10.60 -16.54
C GLU A 268 -3.90 -10.08 -15.11
N LEU A 269 -2.89 -10.49 -14.30
CA LEU A 269 -2.75 -10.04 -12.94
C LEU A 269 -1.64 -9.00 -12.81
N ARG A 270 -1.92 -7.90 -12.10
CA ARG A 270 -0.95 -6.89 -11.72
C ARG A 270 -1.04 -6.63 -10.22
N ASN A 271 0.13 -6.48 -9.61
CA ASN A 271 0.25 -6.17 -8.19
C ASN A 271 0.68 -4.73 -7.97
N SER A 272 0.32 -4.18 -6.82
CA SER A 272 0.75 -2.86 -6.37
C SER A 272 1.21 -2.92 -4.93
N TYR A 273 2.10 -2.02 -4.58
CA TYR A 273 2.51 -1.78 -3.21
C TYR A 273 2.13 -0.36 -2.82
N GLY A 274 1.40 -0.24 -1.72
CA GLY A 274 0.92 1.02 -1.19
C GLY A 274 0.78 0.97 0.33
N ALA A 275 0.72 2.15 0.93
CA ALA A 275 0.49 2.33 2.36
C ALA A 275 -0.43 3.53 2.59
N SER A 276 -0.99 3.64 3.79
CA SER A 276 -1.83 4.80 4.16
C SER A 276 -1.01 6.10 4.12
N GLU A 277 0.28 6.04 4.31
CA GLU A 277 1.24 7.15 4.28
C GLU A 277 1.48 7.68 2.86
N PHE A 278 1.42 6.79 1.87
CA PHE A 278 1.55 7.11 0.44
C PHE A 278 0.90 5.99 -0.38
N LEU A 279 -0.28 6.27 -0.94
CA LEU A 279 -1.10 5.22 -1.54
C LEU A 279 -0.41 4.47 -2.68
N PRO A 280 0.15 5.11 -3.74
CA PRO A 280 0.78 4.40 -4.85
C PRO A 280 2.32 4.34 -4.71
N ILE A 281 2.84 3.60 -3.72
CA ILE A 281 4.30 3.51 -3.53
C ILE A 281 4.98 2.90 -4.76
N ALA A 282 4.47 1.75 -5.24
CA ALA A 282 5.05 1.05 -6.39
C ALA A 282 4.01 0.28 -7.21
N TRP A 283 4.29 0.15 -8.51
CA TRP A 283 3.48 -0.60 -9.48
C TRP A 283 4.28 -1.67 -10.19
N GLU A 284 3.61 -2.78 -10.46
CA GLU A 284 4.22 -3.92 -11.15
C GLU A 284 4.29 -3.69 -12.65
N CYS A 285 5.48 -3.86 -13.22
CA CYS A 285 5.70 -3.81 -14.67
C CYS A 285 5.36 -5.16 -15.35
N ALA A 286 5.49 -5.21 -16.68
CA ALA A 286 5.26 -6.44 -17.47
C ALA A 286 6.18 -7.61 -17.05
N HIS A 287 7.33 -7.33 -16.45
CA HIS A 287 8.26 -8.34 -15.94
C HIS A 287 8.00 -8.72 -14.46
N ARG A 288 6.81 -8.40 -13.94
CA ARG A 288 6.39 -8.72 -12.57
C ARG A 288 7.32 -8.16 -11.49
N ARG A 289 7.93 -7.00 -11.75
CA ARG A 289 8.76 -6.28 -10.78
C ARG A 289 8.06 -4.99 -10.37
N LEU A 290 8.01 -4.74 -9.06
CA LEU A 290 7.45 -3.51 -8.50
C LEU A 290 8.48 -2.38 -8.64
N HIS A 291 8.09 -1.30 -9.32
CA HIS A 291 8.89 -0.08 -9.48
C HIS A 291 8.38 1.01 -8.55
N VAL A 292 9.27 1.52 -7.70
CA VAL A 292 8.97 2.62 -6.77
C VAL A 292 8.72 3.91 -7.55
N ASN A 293 7.70 4.65 -7.18
CA ASN A 293 7.43 6.00 -7.69
C ASN A 293 8.42 7.00 -7.08
N ALA A 294 9.73 6.75 -7.30
CA ALA A 294 10.84 7.41 -6.62
C ALA A 294 10.96 8.91 -6.90
N ASP A 295 10.30 9.41 -7.92
CA ASP A 295 10.16 10.84 -8.15
C ASP A 295 9.16 11.52 -7.20
N TRP A 296 8.25 10.76 -6.52
CA TRP A 296 7.26 11.26 -5.58
C TRP A 296 7.33 10.67 -4.18
N VAL A 297 8.13 9.63 -3.98
CA VAL A 297 8.35 9.01 -2.68
C VAL A 297 9.81 8.62 -2.51
N ILE A 298 10.39 8.84 -1.33
CA ILE A 298 11.69 8.29 -0.96
C ILE A 298 11.45 7.13 -0.01
N LEU A 299 12.05 5.98 -0.34
CA LEU A 299 12.13 4.83 0.55
C LEU A 299 13.58 4.65 0.99
N GLU A 300 13.79 4.58 2.30
CA GLU A 300 15.08 4.24 2.90
C GLU A 300 14.95 2.83 3.51
N ALA A 301 15.66 1.86 2.95
CA ALA A 301 15.80 0.53 3.56
C ALA A 301 16.84 0.62 4.69
N VAL A 302 16.44 0.37 5.95
CA VAL A 302 17.28 0.62 7.12
C VAL A 302 17.39 -0.58 8.05
N ASP A 303 18.46 -0.60 8.86
CA ASP A 303 18.67 -1.56 9.95
C ASP A 303 17.86 -1.17 11.21
N ALA A 304 17.97 -1.94 12.29
CA ALA A 304 17.29 -1.69 13.57
C ALA A 304 17.74 -0.37 14.26
N GLN A 305 18.84 0.23 13.83
CA GLN A 305 19.32 1.53 14.31
C GLN A 305 19.03 2.66 13.31
N HIS A 306 18.14 2.41 12.35
CA HIS A 306 17.74 3.32 11.26
C HIS A 306 18.91 3.80 10.37
N ARG A 307 19.98 3.00 10.25
CA ARG A 307 21.08 3.26 9.32
C ARG A 307 20.78 2.57 7.98
N PRO A 308 21.12 3.21 6.85
CA PRO A 308 20.89 2.62 5.52
C PRO A 308 21.54 1.24 5.37
N VAL A 309 20.81 0.28 4.81
CA VAL A 309 21.37 -1.00 4.41
C VAL A 309 21.77 -0.96 2.92
N PRO A 310 22.79 -1.73 2.50
CA PRO A 310 23.21 -1.79 1.10
C PRO A 310 22.06 -2.23 0.17
N ALA A 311 22.08 -1.70 -1.06
CA ALA A 311 21.13 -2.12 -2.09
C ALA A 311 21.15 -3.65 -2.30
N GLY A 312 19.97 -4.24 -2.46
CA GLY A 312 19.79 -5.68 -2.59
C GLY A 312 19.81 -6.46 -1.26
N ARG A 313 19.94 -5.79 -0.14
CA ARG A 313 19.83 -6.38 1.20
C ARG A 313 18.46 -6.12 1.80
N LEU A 314 17.98 -7.07 2.58
CA LEU A 314 16.72 -6.96 3.31
C LEU A 314 16.85 -5.95 4.45
N SER A 315 15.91 -5.01 4.53
CA SER A 315 15.82 -4.04 5.63
C SER A 315 15.27 -4.67 6.92
N HIS A 316 15.54 -4.04 8.04
CA HIS A 316 14.80 -4.27 9.29
C HIS A 316 13.44 -3.59 9.21
N THR A 317 13.42 -2.33 8.80
CA THR A 317 12.21 -1.55 8.52
C THR A 317 12.45 -0.61 7.33
N THR A 318 11.42 0.15 6.94
CA THR A 318 11.47 1.11 5.85
C THR A 318 11.02 2.48 6.31
N LEU A 319 11.84 3.49 6.05
CA LEU A 319 11.45 4.88 6.26
C LEU A 319 10.92 5.45 4.95
N LEU A 320 9.77 6.11 5.04
CA LEU A 320 9.09 6.72 3.91
C LEU A 320 9.09 8.24 4.04
N THR A 321 9.47 8.94 2.97
CA THR A 321 9.27 10.38 2.84
C THR A 321 8.31 10.65 1.68
N ASN A 322 7.15 11.25 1.99
CA ASN A 322 6.08 11.54 1.04
C ASN A 322 6.30 12.93 0.42
N LEU A 323 6.76 12.97 -0.84
CA LEU A 323 7.08 14.21 -1.55
C LEU A 323 5.86 14.94 -2.12
N ALA A 324 4.69 14.31 -2.11
CA ALA A 324 3.46 14.87 -2.68
C ALA A 324 2.61 15.64 -1.67
N ASN A 325 2.67 15.28 -0.39
CA ASN A 325 1.79 15.81 0.64
C ASN A 325 2.49 16.89 1.48
N HIS A 326 2.13 18.15 1.22
CA HIS A 326 2.65 19.28 1.97
C HIS A 326 1.74 19.70 3.14
N LEU A 327 0.53 19.16 3.23
CA LEU A 327 -0.41 19.43 4.34
C LEU A 327 -0.02 18.71 5.61
N GLN A 328 0.28 17.41 5.50
CA GLN A 328 0.82 16.57 6.57
C GLN A 328 2.15 15.98 6.07
N PRO A 329 3.24 16.72 6.20
CA PRO A 329 4.55 16.23 5.77
C PRO A 329 4.92 14.96 6.54
N LEU A 330 5.18 13.88 5.82
CA LEU A 330 5.75 12.66 6.38
C LEU A 330 7.19 12.54 5.88
N ILE A 331 8.14 12.77 6.78
CA ILE A 331 9.58 12.76 6.49
C ILE A 331 10.22 11.68 7.36
N ARG A 332 10.89 10.71 6.73
CA ARG A 332 11.49 9.55 7.38
C ARG A 332 10.50 8.85 8.33
N PHE A 333 9.29 8.64 7.85
CA PHE A 333 8.25 7.98 8.63
C PHE A 333 8.44 6.46 8.56
N ASP A 334 8.56 5.82 9.72
CA ASP A 334 8.69 4.37 9.83
C ASP A 334 7.35 3.70 9.54
N ILE A 335 7.25 3.05 8.37
CA ILE A 335 6.04 2.34 7.94
C ILE A 335 6.00 0.90 8.43
N GLY A 336 7.07 0.39 9.03
CA GLY A 336 7.16 -0.97 9.56
C GLY A 336 7.29 -2.07 8.51
N ASP A 337 7.45 -1.75 7.24
CA ASP A 337 7.59 -2.75 6.19
C ASP A 337 9.05 -3.14 5.98
N ARG A 338 9.28 -4.41 5.67
CA ARG A 338 10.59 -4.96 5.31
C ARG A 338 10.70 -5.08 3.82
N ILE A 339 11.71 -4.45 3.24
CA ILE A 339 11.91 -4.43 1.81
C ILE A 339 13.34 -4.79 1.42
N VAL A 340 13.49 -5.27 0.19
CA VAL A 340 14.76 -5.25 -0.55
C VAL A 340 14.64 -4.17 -1.59
N LEU A 341 15.43 -3.11 -1.48
CA LEU A 341 15.41 -1.98 -2.40
C LEU A 341 16.62 -2.03 -3.33
N GLY A 342 16.39 -1.77 -4.63
CA GLY A 342 17.44 -1.80 -5.63
C GLY A 342 17.77 -3.22 -6.11
N GLY A 343 18.92 -3.38 -6.75
CA GLY A 343 19.38 -4.63 -7.35
C GLY A 343 19.61 -4.49 -8.84
N GLU A 344 19.37 -5.55 -9.60
CA GLU A 344 19.57 -5.58 -11.05
C GLU A 344 18.57 -4.68 -11.80
N ARG A 345 19.02 -4.09 -12.90
CA ARG A 345 18.14 -3.33 -13.79
C ARG A 345 17.01 -4.22 -14.31
N CYS A 346 15.80 -3.66 -14.32
CA CYS A 346 14.66 -4.37 -14.86
C CYS A 346 14.69 -4.40 -16.39
N PRO A 347 14.41 -5.56 -17.02
CA PRO A 347 14.33 -5.66 -18.50
C PRO A 347 13.26 -4.77 -19.13
N CYS A 348 12.30 -4.23 -18.34
CA CYS A 348 11.29 -3.29 -18.84
C CYS A 348 11.87 -1.93 -19.27
N GLY A 349 13.14 -1.64 -18.94
CA GLY A 349 13.83 -0.40 -19.31
C GLY A 349 13.55 0.77 -18.40
N SER A 350 12.64 0.66 -17.42
CA SER A 350 12.37 1.75 -16.46
C SER A 350 13.59 2.05 -15.59
N ALA A 351 13.90 3.33 -15.43
CA ALA A 351 14.94 3.79 -14.52
C ALA A 351 14.47 3.92 -13.06
N LEU A 352 13.17 3.72 -12.78
CA LEU A 352 12.62 3.71 -11.43
C LEU A 352 13.14 2.49 -10.65
N PRO A 353 13.54 2.67 -9.37
CA PRO A 353 14.09 1.58 -8.55
C PRO A 353 13.10 0.43 -8.39
N VAL A 354 13.62 -0.79 -8.34
CA VAL A 354 12.84 -1.99 -8.05
C VAL A 354 12.78 -2.20 -6.54
N VAL A 355 11.62 -2.64 -6.04
CA VAL A 355 11.41 -3.02 -4.65
C VAL A 355 10.78 -4.42 -4.56
N GLN A 356 11.20 -5.19 -3.55
CA GLN A 356 10.54 -6.43 -3.13
C GLN A 356 10.07 -6.24 -1.69
N VAL A 357 8.80 -6.48 -1.43
CA VAL A 357 8.19 -6.39 -0.09
C VAL A 357 8.22 -7.78 0.54
N GLN A 358 8.72 -7.87 1.77
CA GLN A 358 8.93 -9.13 2.51
C GLN A 358 8.04 -9.25 3.76
N GLY A 359 6.97 -8.44 3.83
CA GLY A 359 6.07 -8.37 4.98
C GLY A 359 6.43 -7.24 5.94
N ARG A 360 5.87 -7.28 7.14
CA ARG A 360 6.06 -6.26 8.16
C ARG A 360 7.03 -6.70 9.25
N CYS A 361 7.69 -5.76 9.90
CA CYS A 361 8.55 -6.05 11.04
C CYS A 361 7.73 -6.50 12.27
N ASP A 362 6.49 -6.01 12.40
CA ASP A 362 5.58 -6.33 13.52
C ASP A 362 5.00 -7.75 13.43
N ASP A 363 5.02 -8.37 12.26
CA ASP A 363 4.46 -9.70 12.03
C ASP A 363 5.49 -10.82 12.25
N MET A 364 6.74 -10.48 12.57
CA MET A 364 7.79 -11.48 12.79
C MET A 364 7.48 -12.33 14.01
N LEU A 365 7.65 -13.64 13.86
CA LEU A 365 7.58 -14.59 14.97
C LEU A 365 9.00 -14.86 15.49
N GLU A 366 9.21 -14.66 16.78
CA GLU A 366 10.47 -15.01 17.43
C GLU A 366 10.26 -16.28 18.25
N VAL A 367 10.86 -17.37 17.82
CA VAL A 367 10.82 -18.65 18.54
C VAL A 367 12.18 -18.96 19.18
N ALA A 368 12.18 -19.72 20.28
CA ALA A 368 13.42 -20.13 20.90
C ALA A 368 14.11 -21.21 20.06
N GLY A 369 15.33 -20.93 19.62
CA GLY A 369 16.17 -21.88 18.91
C GLY A 369 16.67 -23.04 19.78
N ARG A 370 17.32 -24.00 19.16
CA ARG A 370 17.84 -25.22 19.82
C ARG A 370 18.89 -24.92 20.87
N ASP A 371 19.65 -23.87 20.68
CA ASP A 371 20.67 -23.35 21.59
C ASP A 371 20.13 -22.32 22.59
N GLY A 372 18.81 -22.04 22.55
CA GLY A 372 18.14 -21.05 23.38
C GLY A 372 18.23 -19.62 22.86
N ALA A 373 18.96 -19.37 21.78
CA ALA A 373 18.95 -18.06 21.12
C ALA A 373 17.62 -17.83 20.37
N PRO A 374 17.13 -16.58 20.26
CA PRO A 374 15.93 -16.31 19.49
C PRO A 374 16.17 -16.53 17.99
N VAL A 375 15.25 -17.22 17.34
CA VAL A 375 15.20 -17.43 15.89
C VAL A 375 14.00 -16.69 15.33
N THR A 376 14.25 -15.79 14.38
CA THR A 376 13.20 -15.02 13.71
C THR A 376 12.65 -15.82 12.53
N LEU A 377 11.34 -16.09 12.55
CA LEU A 377 10.61 -16.68 11.44
C LEU A 377 9.87 -15.58 10.68
N LEU A 378 10.11 -15.50 9.38
CA LEU A 378 9.50 -14.46 8.54
C LEU A 378 8.09 -14.88 8.12
N PRO A 379 7.08 -13.99 8.27
CA PRO A 379 5.70 -14.28 7.90
C PRO A 379 5.57 -14.73 6.44
N LEU A 380 6.23 -14.04 5.51
CA LEU A 380 6.19 -14.40 4.10
C LEU A 380 6.73 -15.81 3.85
N ALA A 381 7.81 -16.19 4.54
CA ALA A 381 8.38 -17.53 4.37
C ALA A 381 7.44 -18.62 4.93
N LEU A 382 6.81 -18.35 6.08
CA LEU A 382 5.81 -19.24 6.66
C LEU A 382 4.57 -19.37 5.76
N SER A 383 4.08 -18.25 5.22
CA SER A 383 2.97 -18.25 4.26
C SER A 383 3.34 -19.00 2.99
N THR A 384 4.53 -18.77 2.43
CA THR A 384 5.00 -19.46 1.22
C THR A 384 5.05 -20.99 1.43
N VAL A 385 5.54 -21.45 2.56
CA VAL A 385 5.56 -22.89 2.89
C VAL A 385 4.15 -23.48 2.92
N LEU A 386 3.18 -22.80 3.54
CA LEU A 386 1.80 -23.27 3.60
C LEU A 386 1.09 -23.20 2.25
N GLU A 387 1.32 -22.15 1.49
CA GLU A 387 0.66 -21.90 0.20
C GLU A 387 1.26 -22.75 -0.92
N ASP A 388 2.58 -22.76 -1.07
CA ASP A 388 3.26 -23.45 -2.18
C ASP A 388 3.33 -24.98 -1.97
N GLU A 389 3.55 -25.42 -0.72
CA GLU A 389 3.81 -26.82 -0.44
C GLU A 389 2.58 -27.57 0.11
N ALA A 390 1.71 -26.88 0.89
CA ALA A 390 0.48 -27.48 1.40
C ALA A 390 -0.78 -27.10 0.60
N GLY A 391 -0.72 -26.07 -0.25
CA GLY A 391 -1.88 -25.57 -1.00
C GLY A 391 -2.94 -24.88 -0.10
N VAL A 392 -2.53 -24.38 1.05
CA VAL A 392 -3.43 -23.77 2.04
C VAL A 392 -3.27 -22.25 1.98
N PHE A 393 -4.35 -21.53 1.66
CA PHE A 393 -4.37 -20.07 1.51
C PHE A 393 -5.23 -19.38 2.57
N ASP A 394 -6.10 -20.12 3.26
CA ASP A 394 -6.99 -19.61 4.31
C ASP A 394 -6.55 -20.18 5.65
N PHE A 395 -5.71 -19.40 6.34
CA PHE A 395 -5.14 -19.79 7.62
C PHE A 395 -4.82 -18.60 8.50
N GLN A 396 -4.69 -18.85 9.79
CA GLN A 396 -4.12 -17.92 10.76
C GLN A 396 -3.02 -18.64 11.54
N LEU A 397 -1.84 -18.03 11.62
CA LEU A 397 -0.74 -18.53 12.43
C LEU A 397 -0.54 -17.60 13.64
N ARG A 398 -0.53 -18.18 14.83
CA ARG A 398 -0.35 -17.45 16.09
C ARG A 398 0.79 -18.05 16.88
N GLN A 399 1.66 -17.21 17.42
CA GLN A 399 2.61 -17.64 18.43
C GLN A 399 1.91 -17.70 19.79
N THR A 400 1.89 -18.87 20.42
CA THR A 400 1.24 -19.12 21.72
C THR A 400 2.23 -19.36 22.85
N GLY A 401 3.49 -19.55 22.50
CA GLY A 401 4.59 -19.75 23.45
C GLY A 401 5.94 -19.51 22.78
N ALA A 402 7.02 -19.59 23.56
CA ALA A 402 8.38 -19.37 23.05
C ALA A 402 8.78 -20.40 21.97
N ARG A 403 8.13 -21.56 21.93
CA ARG A 403 8.38 -22.63 20.95
C ARG A 403 7.10 -23.14 20.28
N ASP A 404 5.97 -22.50 20.56
CA ASP A 404 4.67 -23.00 20.16
C ASP A 404 4.01 -22.05 19.16
N LEU A 405 3.68 -22.60 17.98
CA LEU A 405 2.89 -21.95 16.96
C LEU A 405 1.56 -22.70 16.82
N GLN A 406 0.46 -21.96 16.85
CA GLN A 406 -0.88 -22.47 16.58
C GLN A 406 -1.28 -22.11 15.16
N LEU A 407 -1.59 -23.11 14.35
CA LEU A 407 -2.17 -22.94 13.02
C LEU A 407 -3.68 -23.17 13.10
N LEU A 408 -4.45 -22.18 12.71
CA LEU A 408 -5.89 -22.25 12.52
C LEU A 408 -6.16 -22.25 11.02
N LEU A 409 -6.84 -23.26 10.52
CA LEU A 409 -7.27 -23.35 9.13
C LEU A 409 -8.67 -22.74 9.00
N GLY A 410 -8.86 -21.90 7.99
CA GLY A 410 -10.16 -21.31 7.68
C GLY A 410 -11.08 -22.28 6.92
N PRO A 411 -12.36 -21.91 6.74
CA PRO A 411 -13.37 -22.79 6.14
C PRO A 411 -13.13 -23.12 4.66
N SER A 412 -12.30 -22.36 3.96
CA SER A 412 -11.90 -22.64 2.58
C SER A 412 -10.65 -23.51 2.46
N ALA A 413 -9.97 -23.78 3.57
CA ALA A 413 -8.86 -24.73 3.56
C ALA A 413 -9.37 -26.16 3.38
N PRO A 414 -8.64 -27.02 2.66
CA PRO A 414 -8.99 -28.43 2.58
C PRO A 414 -9.00 -29.04 3.99
N ASP A 415 -10.18 -29.32 4.51
CA ASP A 415 -10.33 -29.90 5.86
C ASP A 415 -10.14 -31.41 5.80
N THR A 416 -8.89 -31.81 5.85
CA THR A 416 -8.56 -33.23 6.06
C THR A 416 -7.47 -33.32 7.13
N ALA A 417 -7.51 -34.39 7.93
CA ALA A 417 -6.44 -34.72 8.88
C ALA A 417 -5.07 -34.78 8.17
N THR A 418 -5.06 -35.14 6.89
CA THR A 418 -3.89 -35.17 6.03
C THR A 418 -3.33 -33.77 5.80
N THR A 419 -4.19 -32.78 5.50
CA THR A 419 -3.76 -31.37 5.30
C THR A 419 -3.17 -30.79 6.59
N GLN A 420 -3.83 -31.01 7.72
CA GLN A 420 -3.32 -30.56 9.02
C GLN A 420 -1.96 -31.17 9.36
N THR A 421 -1.81 -32.51 9.14
CA THR A 421 -0.54 -33.20 9.36
C THR A 421 0.55 -32.64 8.45
N ARG A 422 0.25 -32.46 7.17
CA ARG A 422 1.21 -31.90 6.18
C ARG A 422 1.63 -30.49 6.54
N CYS A 423 0.70 -29.60 6.88
CA CYS A 423 1.02 -28.23 7.32
C CYS A 423 1.94 -28.24 8.56
N ARG A 424 1.65 -29.12 9.54
CA ARG A 424 2.49 -29.25 10.74
C ARG A 424 3.91 -29.70 10.40
N GLU A 425 4.04 -30.73 9.58
CA GLU A 425 5.35 -31.26 9.15
C GLU A 425 6.17 -30.22 8.39
N LEU A 426 5.54 -29.48 7.48
CA LEU A 426 6.19 -28.43 6.69
C LEU A 426 6.64 -27.26 7.56
N LEU A 427 5.77 -26.76 8.44
CA LEU A 427 6.14 -25.69 9.38
C LEU A 427 7.24 -26.11 10.34
N ALA A 428 7.18 -27.33 10.89
CA ALA A 428 8.21 -27.86 11.77
C ALA A 428 9.54 -28.04 11.01
N GLY A 429 9.50 -28.57 9.78
CA GLY A 429 10.68 -28.71 8.93
C GLY A 429 11.31 -27.37 8.59
N PHE A 430 10.50 -26.37 8.25
CA PHE A 430 10.95 -25.01 7.99
C PHE A 430 11.60 -24.38 9.24
N ALA A 431 10.93 -24.43 10.41
CA ALA A 431 11.45 -23.90 11.65
C ALA A 431 12.79 -24.57 12.03
N ALA A 432 12.85 -25.91 11.91
CA ALA A 432 14.08 -26.67 12.16
C ALA A 432 15.24 -26.28 11.21
N ALA A 433 14.96 -26.00 9.95
CA ALA A 433 15.94 -25.51 8.98
C ALA A 433 16.46 -24.10 9.32
N GLN A 434 15.66 -23.30 10.00
CA GLN A 434 16.06 -21.98 10.51
C GLN A 434 16.79 -22.06 11.88
N GLY A 435 16.90 -23.24 12.49
CA GLY A 435 17.56 -23.45 13.78
C GLY A 435 16.63 -23.39 15.00
N ALA A 436 15.32 -23.39 14.80
CA ALA A 436 14.31 -23.40 15.85
C ALA A 436 14.00 -24.82 16.38
#